data_9d9df5450f9c86d83065c7584f46b8d1
#
_entry.id   9d9df5450f9c86d83065c7584f46b8d1
#
_cell.length_a   1.000
_cell.length_b   1.000
_cell.length_c   1.000
_cell.angle_alpha   90.00
_cell.angle_beta   90.00
_cell.angle_gamma   90.00
#
_symmetry.space_group_name_H-M   'P 1'
#
loop_
_entity.id
_entity.type
_entity.pdbx_description
1 polymer ?
#
loop_
_entity_poly.entity_id
_entity_poly.type
_entity_poly.pdbx_seq_one_letter_code
_entity_poly.pdbx_strand_id
1 'polypeptide(L)'
;IFTSIAETGLELYKFGKTLSVTFWSENYKPESFYDYIEQNQSIDAHTLMLLDLDPINNKFLSIREALEQILSISKKRKSFINEDTKFILCARIGMNNSVIKYASYKEIKNFDFGKAPFCIVLPGKLSFVEKELLTKLD
;
A
#
# COMPACT_ATOMS: atom_id res chain seq x y z
N ILE A 1 -3.28 -0.69 14.72
CA ILE A 1 -3.00 -0.09 13.41
C ILE A 1 -4.26 0.39 12.69
N PHE A 2 -5.38 -0.33 12.81
CA PHE A 2 -6.63 0.11 12.18
C PHE A 2 -7.12 1.44 12.73
N THR A 3 -6.91 1.70 14.00
CA THR A 3 -7.28 2.99 14.59
C THR A 3 -6.53 4.13 13.89
N SER A 4 -5.26 3.90 13.57
CA SER A 4 -4.43 4.90 12.89
C SER A 4 -4.74 5.04 11.40
N ILE A 5 -5.29 4.00 10.78
CA ILE A 5 -5.68 4.05 9.37
C ILE A 5 -6.75 5.13 9.12
N ALA A 6 -7.54 5.46 10.14
CA ALA A 6 -8.52 6.54 10.02
C ALA A 6 -7.87 7.88 9.63
N GLU A 7 -6.58 8.06 9.92
CA GLU A 7 -5.83 9.26 9.53
C GLU A 7 -5.76 9.45 8.00
N THR A 8 -5.93 8.37 7.25
CA THR A 8 -5.94 8.43 5.78
C THR A 8 -7.23 9.04 5.22
N GLY A 9 -8.27 9.14 6.04
CA GLY A 9 -9.58 9.61 5.61
C GLY A 9 -10.47 8.52 5.04
N LEU A 10 -9.99 7.29 4.96
CA LEU A 10 -10.78 6.16 4.46
C LEU A 10 -11.66 5.59 5.55
N GLU A 11 -12.84 5.11 5.15
CA GLU A 11 -13.80 4.51 6.06
C GLU A 11 -13.40 3.07 6.37
N LEU A 12 -13.19 2.78 7.66
CA LEU A 12 -12.65 1.51 8.12
C LEU A 12 -13.50 0.30 7.72
N TYR A 13 -14.82 0.46 7.71
CA TYR A 13 -15.71 -0.66 7.37
C TYR A 13 -15.64 -1.07 5.89
N LYS A 14 -15.01 -0.26 5.06
CA LYS A 14 -14.85 -0.55 3.63
C LYS A 14 -13.62 -1.39 3.32
N PHE A 15 -12.79 -1.69 4.32
CA PHE A 15 -11.60 -2.49 4.10
C PHE A 15 -11.97 -3.97 3.95
N GLY A 16 -11.37 -4.61 2.95
CA GLY A 16 -11.46 -6.05 2.77
C GLY A 16 -10.35 -6.75 3.54
N LYS A 17 -9.88 -7.86 3.00
CA LYS A 17 -8.86 -8.66 3.66
C LYS A 17 -7.52 -7.92 3.70
N THR A 18 -6.89 -7.89 4.87
CA THR A 18 -5.53 -7.35 5.05
C THR A 18 -4.51 -8.39 4.60
N LEU A 19 -3.45 -7.95 3.97
CA LEU A 19 -2.41 -8.84 3.47
C LEU A 19 -1.02 -8.31 3.82
N SER A 20 -0.02 -9.16 3.69
CA SER A 20 1.38 -8.79 3.89
C SER A 20 2.15 -8.92 2.59
N VAL A 21 3.02 -7.96 2.33
CA VAL A 21 3.95 -8.01 1.21
C VAL A 21 5.30 -8.41 1.78
N THR A 22 5.82 -9.56 1.33
CA THR A 22 7.04 -10.14 1.88
C THR A 22 8.27 -9.79 1.06
N PHE A 23 9.45 -10.00 1.65
CA PHE A 23 10.69 -9.85 0.90
C PHE A 23 10.74 -10.84 -0.24
N TRP A 24 11.17 -10.38 -1.40
CA TRP A 24 11.47 -11.25 -2.52
C TRP A 24 12.97 -11.54 -2.57
N SER A 25 13.31 -12.75 -2.95
CA SER A 25 14.67 -13.14 -3.27
C SER A 25 14.71 -13.65 -4.70
N GLU A 26 15.91 -13.89 -5.22
CA GLU A 26 16.07 -14.36 -6.60
C GLU A 26 15.30 -15.65 -6.87
N ASN A 27 15.25 -16.56 -5.88
CA ASN A 27 14.60 -17.86 -6.02
C ASN A 27 13.25 -17.99 -5.34
N TYR A 28 12.77 -16.92 -4.69
CA TYR A 28 11.51 -16.96 -3.96
C TYR A 28 10.78 -15.64 -4.12
N LYS A 29 9.75 -15.67 -4.95
CA LYS A 29 8.95 -14.48 -5.27
C LYS A 29 7.47 -14.81 -5.14
N PRO A 30 6.94 -14.91 -3.90
CA PRO A 30 5.53 -15.26 -3.70
C PRO A 30 4.62 -14.19 -4.27
N GLU A 31 3.53 -14.63 -4.91
CA GLU A 31 2.55 -13.75 -5.54
C GLU A 31 1.15 -13.89 -4.94
N SER A 32 0.97 -14.82 -4.00
CA SER A 32 -0.37 -15.13 -3.47
C SER A 32 -1.05 -13.92 -2.84
N PHE A 33 -0.29 -12.97 -2.32
CA PHE A 33 -0.88 -11.76 -1.77
C PHE A 33 -1.68 -10.98 -2.82
N TYR A 34 -1.30 -11.05 -4.07
CA TYR A 34 -1.98 -10.35 -5.15
C TYR A 34 -3.39 -10.90 -5.39
N ASP A 35 -3.60 -12.18 -5.09
CA ASP A 35 -4.94 -12.78 -5.18
C ASP A 35 -5.93 -12.05 -4.27
N TYR A 36 -5.49 -11.64 -3.09
CA TYR A 36 -6.32 -10.88 -2.15
C TYR A 36 -6.59 -9.46 -2.65
N ILE A 37 -5.62 -8.86 -3.33
CA ILE A 37 -5.84 -7.54 -3.97
C ILE A 37 -6.98 -7.67 -4.98
N GLU A 38 -6.93 -8.69 -5.82
CA GLU A 38 -7.97 -8.90 -6.83
C GLU A 38 -9.33 -9.22 -6.22
N GLN A 39 -9.36 -10.03 -5.15
CA GLN A 39 -10.60 -10.33 -4.43
C GLN A 39 -11.21 -9.07 -3.83
N ASN A 40 -10.40 -8.25 -3.15
CA ASN A 40 -10.89 -7.00 -2.56
C ASN A 40 -11.41 -6.05 -3.63
N GLN A 41 -10.68 -5.95 -4.74
CA GLN A 41 -11.09 -5.09 -5.85
C GLN A 41 -12.43 -5.51 -6.43
N SER A 42 -12.71 -6.82 -6.49
CA SER A 42 -13.95 -7.33 -7.06
C SER A 42 -15.19 -6.94 -6.24
N ILE A 43 -15.02 -6.59 -4.98
CA ILE A 43 -16.11 -6.14 -4.10
C ILE A 43 -15.97 -4.65 -3.75
N ASP A 44 -15.16 -3.90 -4.49
CA ASP A 44 -14.91 -2.47 -4.29
C ASP A 44 -14.35 -2.11 -2.91
N ALA A 45 -13.69 -3.06 -2.24
CA ALA A 45 -13.12 -2.87 -0.92
C ALA A 45 -11.71 -2.28 -0.98
N HIS A 46 -11.36 -1.54 0.06
CA HIS A 46 -9.99 -1.04 0.23
C HIS A 46 -9.08 -2.19 0.69
N THR A 47 -7.81 -2.14 0.32
CA THR A 47 -6.84 -3.17 0.68
C THR A 47 -5.71 -2.56 1.51
N LEU A 48 -5.53 -3.06 2.73
CA LEU A 48 -4.38 -2.70 3.57
C LEU A 48 -3.28 -3.74 3.37
N MET A 49 -2.08 -3.26 3.04
CA MET A 49 -0.90 -4.08 2.82
C MET A 49 0.17 -3.70 3.84
N LEU A 50 0.54 -4.67 4.67
CA LEU A 50 1.60 -4.49 5.66
C LEU A 50 2.92 -4.94 5.02
N LEU A 51 3.94 -4.10 5.11
CA LEU A 51 5.24 -4.40 4.50
C LEU A 51 6.14 -5.11 5.49
N ASP A 52 6.83 -6.13 5.01
CA ASP A 52 7.69 -6.98 5.84
C ASP A 52 8.80 -6.21 6.54
N LEU A 53 9.13 -6.66 7.74
CA LEU A 53 10.10 -6.03 8.62
C LEU A 53 10.88 -7.09 9.35
N ASP A 54 12.20 -7.00 9.34
CA ASP A 54 13.10 -7.87 10.07
C ASP A 54 14.02 -7.02 10.95
N PRO A 55 13.59 -6.69 12.18
CA PRO A 55 14.35 -5.80 13.05
C PRO A 55 15.67 -6.41 13.54
N ILE A 56 15.75 -7.74 13.61
CA ILE A 56 16.99 -8.41 14.05
C ILE A 56 18.12 -8.13 13.07
N ASN A 57 17.85 -8.18 11.77
CA ASN A 57 18.81 -7.93 10.70
C ASN A 57 18.77 -6.48 10.20
N ASN A 58 18.06 -5.63 10.89
CA ASN A 58 17.87 -4.24 10.50
C ASN A 58 17.42 -4.11 9.04
N LYS A 59 16.46 -4.94 8.66
CA LYS A 59 15.97 -5.06 7.30
C LYS A 59 14.48 -4.73 7.24
N PHE A 60 14.08 -3.99 6.21
CA PHE A 60 12.67 -3.67 5.97
C PHE A 60 12.40 -3.60 4.48
N LEU A 61 11.17 -3.92 4.09
CA LEU A 61 10.73 -3.76 2.72
C LEU A 61 10.28 -2.31 2.53
N SER A 62 10.94 -1.59 1.63
CA SER A 62 10.59 -0.20 1.37
C SER A 62 9.30 -0.10 0.55
N ILE A 63 8.66 1.06 0.62
CA ILE A 63 7.45 1.33 -0.17
C ILE A 63 7.74 1.16 -1.66
N ARG A 64 8.88 1.69 -2.14
CA ARG A 64 9.25 1.56 -3.56
C ARG A 64 9.41 0.11 -3.97
N GLU A 65 10.12 -0.69 -3.16
CA GLU A 65 10.32 -2.12 -3.46
C GLU A 65 8.98 -2.87 -3.48
N ALA A 66 8.09 -2.58 -2.54
CA ALA A 66 6.78 -3.20 -2.49
C ALA A 66 5.95 -2.86 -3.74
N LEU A 67 5.96 -1.59 -4.15
CA LEU A 67 5.26 -1.17 -5.35
C LEU A 67 5.85 -1.83 -6.60
N GLU A 68 7.18 -1.99 -6.65
CA GLU A 68 7.83 -2.67 -7.77
C GLU A 68 7.40 -4.13 -7.85
N GLN A 69 7.26 -4.82 -6.72
CA GLN A 69 6.73 -6.18 -6.69
C GLN A 69 5.29 -6.22 -7.23
N ILE A 70 4.45 -5.33 -6.74
CA ILE A 70 3.04 -5.26 -7.15
C ILE A 70 2.93 -5.00 -8.65
N LEU A 71 3.71 -4.05 -9.15
CA LEU A 71 3.71 -3.71 -10.58
C LEU A 71 4.20 -4.87 -11.45
N SER A 72 5.23 -5.58 -10.99
CA SER A 72 5.77 -6.74 -11.69
C SER A 72 4.71 -7.84 -11.84
N ILE A 73 3.99 -8.14 -10.75
CA ILE A 73 2.93 -9.14 -10.75
C ILE A 73 1.77 -8.70 -11.65
N SER A 74 1.38 -7.44 -11.52
CA SER A 74 0.27 -6.88 -12.31
C SER A 74 0.57 -6.97 -13.80
N LYS A 75 1.79 -6.61 -14.20
CA LYS A 75 2.21 -6.69 -15.60
C LYS A 75 2.17 -8.12 -16.11
N LYS A 76 2.67 -9.06 -15.32
CA LYS A 76 2.67 -10.50 -15.68
C LYS A 76 1.25 -11.02 -15.84
N ARG A 77 0.33 -10.64 -14.97
CA ARG A 77 -1.08 -11.08 -14.98
C ARG A 77 -1.95 -10.25 -15.91
N LYS A 78 -1.44 -9.16 -16.47
CA LYS A 78 -2.21 -8.18 -17.24
C LYS A 78 -3.36 -7.63 -16.41
N SER A 79 -3.07 -7.33 -15.16
CA SER A 79 -4.04 -6.84 -14.18
C SER A 79 -4.18 -5.32 -14.28
N PHE A 80 -5.01 -4.73 -13.39
CA PHE A 80 -5.42 -3.34 -13.48
C PHE A 80 -4.40 -2.33 -12.92
N ILE A 81 -3.45 -2.76 -12.10
CA ILE A 81 -2.48 -1.86 -11.48
C ILE A 81 -1.34 -1.52 -12.45
N ASN A 82 -1.01 -0.23 -12.55
CA ASN A 82 0.09 0.26 -13.38
C ASN A 82 0.83 1.39 -12.66
N GLU A 83 1.81 2.00 -13.32
CA GLU A 83 2.64 3.06 -12.73
C GLU A 83 1.86 4.31 -12.34
N ASP A 84 0.68 4.51 -12.89
CA ASP A 84 -0.17 5.66 -12.61
C ASP A 84 -1.24 5.37 -11.54
N THR A 85 -1.37 4.12 -11.11
CA THR A 85 -2.32 3.75 -10.06
C THR A 85 -1.94 4.43 -8.76
N LYS A 86 -2.88 5.13 -8.14
CA LYS A 86 -2.64 5.83 -6.88
C LYS A 86 -2.90 4.95 -5.67
N PHE A 87 -1.98 5.01 -4.74
CA PHE A 87 -2.05 4.32 -3.46
C PHE A 87 -1.93 5.33 -2.33
N ILE A 88 -2.38 4.95 -1.15
CA ILE A 88 -2.06 5.72 0.05
C ILE A 88 -0.82 5.07 0.66
N LEU A 89 0.25 5.84 0.73
CA LEU A 89 1.58 5.35 1.14
C LEU A 89 1.87 5.91 2.52
N CYS A 90 2.08 5.02 3.49
CA CYS A 90 2.18 5.40 4.89
C CYS A 90 3.50 4.95 5.50
N ALA A 91 4.17 5.90 6.17
CA ALA A 91 5.34 5.61 6.98
C ALA A 91 5.02 6.00 8.41
N ARG A 92 5.28 5.09 9.36
CA ARG A 92 5.12 5.34 10.81
C ARG A 92 3.73 5.87 11.16
N ILE A 93 2.69 5.30 10.56
CA ILE A 93 1.31 5.74 10.79
C ILE A 93 0.96 5.64 12.29
N GLY A 94 0.30 6.67 12.81
CA GLY A 94 -0.02 6.75 14.24
C GLY A 94 1.08 7.35 15.10
N MET A 95 2.24 7.64 14.54
CA MET A 95 3.36 8.27 15.24
C MET A 95 3.45 9.76 14.90
N ASN A 96 4.16 10.53 15.74
CA ASN A 96 4.29 11.98 15.54
C ASN A 96 5.00 12.35 14.23
N ASN A 97 5.89 11.50 13.75
CA ASN A 97 6.65 11.72 12.53
C ASN A 97 6.09 10.92 11.35
N SER A 98 4.79 10.64 11.37
CA SER A 98 4.15 9.91 10.28
C SER A 98 4.17 10.68 8.97
N VAL A 99 4.27 9.94 7.87
CA VAL A 99 4.17 10.49 6.51
C VAL A 99 3.07 9.72 5.81
N ILE A 100 2.10 10.43 5.26
CA ILE A 100 0.99 9.84 4.52
C ILE A 100 0.89 10.58 3.18
N LYS A 101 1.01 9.84 2.08
CA LYS A 101 0.89 10.42 0.73
C LYS A 101 -0.09 9.60 -0.11
N TYR A 102 -0.87 10.30 -0.90
CA TYR A 102 -1.73 9.67 -1.90
C TYR A 102 -1.09 9.90 -3.26
N ALA A 103 -0.41 8.89 -3.79
CA ALA A 103 0.43 9.04 -4.96
C ALA A 103 0.64 7.72 -5.70
N SER A 104 1.08 7.83 -6.95
CA SER A 104 1.43 6.67 -7.78
C SER A 104 2.92 6.34 -7.63
N TYR A 105 3.32 5.17 -8.10
CA TYR A 105 4.73 4.77 -8.15
C TYR A 105 5.56 5.81 -8.90
N LYS A 106 5.05 6.27 -10.02
CA LYS A 106 5.74 7.24 -10.87
C LYS A 106 6.03 8.54 -10.13
N GLU A 107 5.10 8.97 -9.26
CA GLU A 107 5.23 10.22 -8.50
C GLU A 107 6.20 10.10 -7.34
N ILE A 108 6.32 8.92 -6.71
CA ILE A 108 7.13 8.74 -5.50
C ILE A 108 8.47 8.06 -5.74
N LYS A 109 8.82 7.81 -6.97
CA LYS A 109 10.00 7.04 -7.37
C LYS A 109 11.28 7.50 -6.67
N ASN A 110 11.43 8.80 -6.46
CA ASN A 110 12.59 9.40 -5.81
C ASN A 110 12.30 9.97 -4.42
N PHE A 111 11.11 9.69 -3.87
CA PHE A 111 10.73 10.21 -2.57
C PHE A 111 11.27 9.32 -1.45
N ASP A 112 11.82 9.95 -0.41
CA ASP A 112 12.34 9.25 0.77
C ASP A 112 11.31 9.28 1.89
N PHE A 113 10.75 8.11 2.23
CA PHE A 113 9.77 7.99 3.31
C PHE A 113 10.41 7.88 4.68
N GLY A 114 11.73 7.79 4.75
CA GLY A 114 12.44 7.68 6.02
C GLY A 114 12.36 6.30 6.62
N LYS A 115 12.21 6.24 7.94
CA LYS A 115 12.26 4.97 8.68
C LYS A 115 10.94 4.19 8.65
N ALA A 116 11.06 2.86 8.72
CA ALA A 116 9.92 1.96 8.89
C ALA A 116 9.26 2.18 10.27
N PRO A 117 8.04 1.68 10.53
CA PRO A 117 7.31 0.74 9.66
C PRO A 117 6.53 1.43 8.53
N PHE A 118 6.30 0.66 7.48
CA PHE A 118 5.56 1.13 6.31
C PHE A 118 4.32 0.29 6.06
N CYS A 119 3.27 0.92 5.53
CA CYS A 119 2.14 0.19 4.97
C CYS A 119 1.62 0.93 3.74
N ILE A 120 0.86 0.21 2.93
CA ILE A 120 0.27 0.72 1.69
C ILE A 120 -1.21 0.40 1.71
N VAL A 121 -2.03 1.36 1.29
CA VAL A 121 -3.46 1.10 1.08
C VAL A 121 -3.79 1.31 -0.39
N LEU A 122 -4.39 0.30 -0.99
CA LEU A 122 -4.97 0.44 -2.33
C LEU A 122 -6.46 0.73 -2.15
N PRO A 123 -6.93 1.95 -2.46
CA PRO A 123 -8.34 2.26 -2.34
C PRO A 123 -9.17 1.44 -3.34
N GLY A 124 -10.31 0.96 -2.86
CA GLY A 124 -11.34 0.43 -3.74
C GLY A 124 -12.21 1.57 -4.24
N LYS A 125 -13.53 1.38 -4.23
CA LYS A 125 -14.44 2.45 -4.62
C LYS A 125 -14.50 3.53 -3.55
N LEU A 126 -14.16 4.76 -3.90
CA LEU A 126 -14.15 5.88 -2.97
C LEU A 126 -15.50 6.58 -2.92
N SER A 127 -15.96 6.92 -1.70
CA SER A 127 -17.11 7.80 -1.51
C SER A 127 -16.69 9.24 -1.82
N PHE A 128 -17.69 10.13 -1.93
CA PHE A 128 -17.42 11.55 -2.15
C PHE A 128 -16.54 12.13 -1.04
N VAL A 129 -16.85 11.80 0.22
CA VAL A 129 -16.09 12.29 1.37
C VAL A 129 -14.66 11.77 1.36
N GLU A 130 -14.48 10.49 1.05
CA GLU A 130 -13.16 9.90 0.96
C GLU A 130 -12.31 10.58 -0.11
N LYS A 131 -12.89 10.84 -1.28
CA LYS A 131 -12.20 11.55 -2.37
C LYS A 131 -11.72 12.92 -1.93
N GLU A 132 -12.57 13.68 -1.23
CA GLU A 132 -12.21 15.01 -0.75
C GLU A 132 -11.03 14.94 0.23
N LEU A 133 -11.07 13.99 1.15
CA LEU A 133 -10.02 13.87 2.15
C LEU A 133 -8.69 13.44 1.53
N LEU A 134 -8.72 12.56 0.52
CA LEU A 134 -7.51 12.12 -0.16
C LEU A 134 -6.86 13.24 -0.97
N THR A 135 -7.64 14.13 -1.56
CA THR A 135 -7.05 15.25 -2.32
C THR A 135 -6.19 16.16 -1.44
N LYS A 136 -6.43 16.17 -0.14
CA LYS A 136 -5.64 16.97 0.80
C LYS A 136 -4.29 16.33 1.13
N LEU A 137 -4.08 15.06 0.74
CA LEU A 137 -2.83 14.35 0.97
C LEU A 137 -1.84 14.48 -0.20
N ASP A 138 -2.25 15.07 -1.29
CA ASP A 138 -1.40 15.27 -2.48
C ASP A 138 -0.28 16.29 -2.25
#